data_d830bc4ce8e5f3cbc1d2d50de00daa28
#
_entry.id   d830bc4ce8e5f3cbc1d2d50de00daa28
#
_cell.length_a   1.000
_cell.length_b   1.000
_cell.length_c   1.000
_cell.angle_alpha   90.00
_cell.angle_beta   90.00
_cell.angle_gamma   90.00
#
_symmetry.space_group_name_H-M   'P 1'
#
loop_
_entity.id
_entity.type
_entity.pdbx_description
1 polymer ?
#
loop_
_entity_poly.entity_id
_entity_poly.type
_entity_poly.pdbx_seq_one_letter_code
_entity_poly.pdbx_strand_id
1 'polypeptide(L)'
;VLHAKKMKEEGRDFKPIFGTEAYFIPSIKEWREEYEKAMEDKKRAKTLGSTLSGATVEDENSSKKVQDVLRRRRHLILLAQNQKGLQNIFKLISESYKSENFYRYPRMDFELLAKYNEGVIAASACLGGVYAGNYWENRDQGEEAVLDAMRETTRKMISVFGDRWYGELQWNNVPEQHQLNQYIIRMHEEFGIGLISTADSHYPSRDAWKDRELYKRLGWLGKAAPSYESTELPIDVEEIGYELYPKNGDQMWESYKKYSKLVGVDYDDDLVLESIKHTHEIAHQLIEDFLPDNTVRLPDFVVPAGYTATQALVNMSLEGLRERGLHKNKEYTERLRHELKVIDDRGFSKYFLTMKAIADRANNCMLTGPGRGSAAGSLAAYALGITQIDPIKYGLLFSRFLRSDATDYPDIDYDVAAPMELKEQLIEEWGDTTVVPISNWNTLQLRSLIKDISKFYGIPFKEVNEVTGKMLLEATPAAKKAHGIKAGVYAPTFEETKEYSPTLQSFLSKYPHIASHIDRLYGQVRSCSRHAGGVVVGENLDKWMPLINSKGVRQTPWAEGQNVRHLEPMGFIKFDILGLSTLAMIDGAIRHILKREHDIQNPTFNDVKDYYDKHLHPDII
;
A
#
# COMPACT_ATOMS: atom_id res chain seq x y z
N VAL A 1 5.82 1.85 -13.01
CA VAL A 1 5.55 3.13 -13.72
C VAL A 1 6.84 3.95 -13.85
N LEU A 2 7.46 4.41 -12.76
CA LEU A 2 8.66 5.27 -12.82
C LEU A 2 9.81 4.61 -13.60
N HIS A 3 10.05 3.32 -13.37
CA HIS A 3 11.07 2.58 -14.12
C HIS A 3 10.74 2.49 -15.61
N ALA A 4 9.50 2.18 -15.97
CA ALA A 4 9.06 2.13 -17.37
C ALA A 4 9.21 3.48 -18.06
N LYS A 5 8.83 4.57 -17.37
CA LYS A 5 9.03 5.94 -17.89
C LYS A 5 10.50 6.22 -18.16
N LYS A 6 11.39 5.91 -17.21
CA LYS A 6 12.83 6.05 -17.38
C LYS A 6 13.37 5.24 -18.57
N MET A 7 12.96 3.95 -18.69
CA MET A 7 13.38 3.10 -19.82
C MET A 7 12.98 3.70 -21.16
N LYS A 8 11.75 4.21 -21.28
CA LYS A 8 11.26 4.87 -22.51
C LYS A 8 12.02 6.17 -22.80
N GLU A 9 12.32 6.97 -21.77
CA GLU A 9 13.14 8.20 -21.91
C GLU A 9 14.57 7.88 -22.38
N GLU A 10 15.13 6.74 -21.99
CA GLU A 10 16.43 6.22 -22.45
C GLU A 10 16.37 5.58 -23.86
N GLY A 11 15.20 5.59 -24.52
CA GLY A 11 15.01 4.97 -25.84
C GLY A 11 15.02 3.44 -25.83
N ARG A 12 14.81 2.81 -24.67
CA ARG A 12 14.75 1.34 -24.52
C ARG A 12 13.33 0.85 -24.75
N ASP A 13 13.20 -0.23 -25.51
CA ASP A 13 11.92 -0.91 -25.67
C ASP A 13 11.55 -1.63 -24.35
N PHE A 14 10.58 -1.06 -23.64
CA PHE A 14 10.07 -1.57 -22.39
C PHE A 14 8.57 -1.31 -22.26
N LYS A 15 7.79 -2.39 -22.32
CA LYS A 15 6.34 -2.35 -22.17
C LYS A 15 5.94 -2.85 -20.77
N PRO A 16 5.40 -2.02 -19.89
CA PRO A 16 4.89 -2.45 -18.60
C PRO A 16 3.55 -3.16 -18.76
N ILE A 17 3.36 -4.25 -18.02
CA ILE A 17 2.08 -4.95 -17.87
C ILE A 17 1.60 -4.78 -16.44
N PHE A 18 0.41 -4.21 -16.26
CA PHE A 18 -0.18 -3.95 -14.96
C PHE A 18 -1.20 -5.02 -14.60
N GLY A 19 -1.11 -5.55 -13.39
CA GLY A 19 -2.03 -6.58 -12.93
C GLY A 19 -1.93 -6.81 -11.43
N THR A 20 -2.68 -7.80 -10.97
CA THR A 20 -2.68 -8.24 -9.57
C THR A 20 -2.98 -9.73 -9.48
N GLU A 21 -2.40 -10.39 -8.48
CA GLU A 21 -2.90 -11.66 -7.98
C GLU A 21 -3.94 -11.34 -6.91
N ALA A 22 -5.19 -11.67 -7.20
CA ALA A 22 -6.33 -11.42 -6.34
C ALA A 22 -6.71 -12.67 -5.54
N TYR A 23 -7.48 -12.49 -4.46
CA TYR A 23 -8.10 -13.58 -3.73
C TYR A 23 -9.57 -13.69 -4.13
N PHE A 24 -9.93 -14.82 -4.69
CA PHE A 24 -11.25 -15.12 -5.20
C PHE A 24 -11.98 -16.16 -4.34
N ILE A 25 -13.28 -15.99 -4.20
CA ILE A 25 -14.24 -17.01 -3.72
C ILE A 25 -15.49 -16.96 -4.60
N PRO A 26 -16.26 -18.06 -4.74
CA PRO A 26 -17.43 -18.06 -5.61
C PRO A 26 -18.51 -17.05 -5.24
N SER A 27 -18.76 -16.84 -3.94
CA SER A 27 -19.75 -15.89 -3.40
C SER A 27 -19.31 -15.37 -2.05
N ILE A 28 -19.15 -14.05 -1.93
CA ILE A 28 -18.83 -13.38 -0.65
C ILE A 28 -20.02 -13.50 0.30
N LYS A 29 -21.24 -13.42 -0.23
CA LYS A 29 -22.46 -13.54 0.57
C LYS A 29 -22.56 -14.89 1.26
N GLU A 30 -22.42 -15.99 0.51
CA GLU A 30 -22.45 -17.35 1.06
C GLU A 30 -21.31 -17.59 2.05
N TRP A 31 -20.12 -17.09 1.75
CA TRP A 31 -18.97 -17.16 2.66
C TRP A 31 -19.23 -16.45 4.00
N ARG A 32 -19.89 -15.29 3.97
CA ARG A 32 -20.24 -14.54 5.20
C ARG A 32 -21.28 -15.30 6.03
N GLU A 33 -22.32 -15.81 5.40
CA GLU A 33 -23.35 -16.62 6.07
C GLU A 33 -22.72 -17.86 6.75
N GLU A 34 -21.81 -18.53 6.06
CA GLU A 34 -21.07 -19.68 6.61
C GLU A 34 -20.14 -19.26 7.76
N TYR A 35 -19.46 -18.14 7.63
CA TYR A 35 -18.60 -17.59 8.68
C TYR A 35 -19.39 -17.21 9.94
N GLU A 36 -20.50 -16.51 9.79
CA GLU A 36 -21.39 -16.12 10.89
C GLU A 36 -21.91 -17.37 11.63
N LYS A 37 -22.36 -18.37 10.87
CA LYS A 37 -22.79 -19.67 11.44
C LYS A 37 -21.67 -20.37 12.19
N ALA A 38 -20.46 -20.43 11.62
CA ALA A 38 -19.31 -21.03 12.28
C ALA A 38 -18.92 -20.28 13.57
N MET A 39 -19.05 -18.95 13.59
CA MET A 39 -18.83 -18.13 14.79
C MET A 39 -19.90 -18.35 15.86
N GLU A 40 -21.16 -18.51 15.49
CA GLU A 40 -22.23 -18.86 16.42
C GLU A 40 -22.02 -20.25 17.04
N ASP A 41 -21.68 -21.25 16.21
CA ASP A 41 -21.34 -22.62 16.67
C ASP A 41 -20.20 -22.59 17.69
N LYS A 42 -19.14 -21.83 17.39
CA LYS A 42 -18.01 -21.63 18.31
C LYS A 42 -18.42 -20.96 19.62
N LYS A 43 -19.28 -19.97 19.56
CA LYS A 43 -19.79 -19.27 20.75
C LYS A 43 -20.63 -20.20 21.61
N ARG A 44 -21.47 -21.04 21.00
CA ARG A 44 -22.27 -22.07 21.68
C ARG A 44 -21.37 -23.13 22.35
N ALA A 45 -20.38 -23.68 21.63
CA ALA A 45 -19.42 -24.64 22.14
C ALA A 45 -18.64 -24.10 23.36
N LYS A 46 -18.20 -22.85 23.30
CA LYS A 46 -17.51 -22.16 24.39
C LYS A 46 -18.41 -21.97 25.63
N THR A 47 -19.69 -21.68 25.45
CA THR A 47 -20.66 -21.54 26.55
C THR A 47 -20.92 -22.87 27.20
N LEU A 48 -21.05 -23.97 26.45
CA LEU A 48 -21.17 -25.33 26.95
C LEU A 48 -19.89 -25.81 27.68
N GLY A 49 -18.71 -25.52 27.14
CA GLY A 49 -17.42 -25.85 27.74
C GLY A 49 -17.12 -25.11 29.05
N SER A 50 -17.67 -23.90 29.23
CA SER A 50 -17.50 -23.12 30.48
C SER A 50 -18.31 -23.70 31.66
N THR A 51 -19.29 -24.56 31.39
CA THR A 51 -20.04 -25.31 32.42
C THR A 51 -19.39 -26.65 32.81
N LEU A 52 -18.44 -27.11 31.98
CA LEU A 52 -17.65 -28.34 32.21
C LEU A 52 -16.18 -27.91 32.23
N SER A 53 -15.51 -27.92 33.36
CA SER A 53 -14.12 -27.45 33.53
C SER A 53 -13.13 -28.10 32.54
N GLY A 54 -12.92 -27.49 31.37
CA GLY A 54 -11.96 -27.88 30.32
C GLY A 54 -12.45 -27.57 28.90
N ALA A 55 -11.52 -27.32 27.95
CA ALA A 55 -11.83 -27.24 26.53
C ALA A 55 -12.36 -28.60 26.06
N THR A 56 -13.54 -28.63 25.44
CA THR A 56 -14.14 -29.84 24.88
C THR A 56 -13.67 -30.06 23.43
N VAL A 57 -13.73 -31.32 22.95
CA VAL A 57 -13.46 -31.66 21.54
C VAL A 57 -14.35 -30.85 20.58
N GLU A 58 -15.55 -30.48 21.00
CA GLU A 58 -16.46 -29.61 20.22
C GLU A 58 -15.97 -28.17 20.11
N ASP A 59 -15.28 -27.63 21.13
CA ASP A 59 -14.69 -26.27 21.07
C ASP A 59 -13.47 -26.23 20.16
N GLU A 60 -12.64 -27.27 20.15
CA GLU A 60 -11.52 -27.40 19.21
C GLU A 60 -12.00 -27.55 17.76
N ASN A 61 -13.00 -28.40 17.51
CA ASN A 61 -13.57 -28.61 16.18
C ASN A 61 -14.27 -27.35 15.64
N SER A 62 -15.04 -26.65 16.46
CA SER A 62 -15.68 -25.40 16.07
C SER A 62 -14.67 -24.30 15.80
N SER A 63 -13.58 -24.23 16.58
CA SER A 63 -12.48 -23.30 16.37
C SER A 63 -11.73 -23.59 15.06
N LYS A 64 -11.52 -24.88 14.73
CA LYS A 64 -10.91 -25.32 13.47
C LYS A 64 -11.81 -24.93 12.28
N LYS A 65 -13.11 -25.21 12.35
CA LYS A 65 -14.07 -24.83 11.30
C LYS A 65 -14.07 -23.33 11.02
N VAL A 66 -14.06 -22.48 12.04
CA VAL A 66 -13.94 -21.02 11.86
C VAL A 66 -12.65 -20.66 11.13
N GLN A 67 -11.51 -21.28 11.50
CA GLN A 67 -10.23 -21.01 10.84
C GLN A 67 -10.24 -21.46 9.37
N ASP A 68 -10.86 -22.58 9.07
CA ASP A 68 -10.94 -23.12 7.70
C ASP A 68 -11.79 -22.19 6.81
N VAL A 69 -12.94 -21.72 7.29
CA VAL A 69 -13.76 -20.74 6.57
C VAL A 69 -12.99 -19.44 6.35
N LEU A 70 -12.29 -18.94 7.39
CA LEU A 70 -11.50 -17.70 7.29
C LEU A 70 -10.32 -17.78 6.33
N ARG A 71 -9.75 -18.97 6.15
CA ARG A 71 -8.61 -19.18 5.24
C ARG A 71 -9.04 -19.40 3.80
N ARG A 72 -10.32 -19.68 3.55
CA ARG A 72 -10.82 -19.98 2.21
C ARG A 72 -10.62 -18.80 1.29
N ARG A 73 -9.78 -18.99 0.30
CA ARG A 73 -9.48 -18.10 -0.79
C ARG A 73 -8.80 -18.87 -1.91
N ARG A 74 -8.95 -18.41 -3.14
CA ARG A 74 -8.31 -18.96 -4.32
C ARG A 74 -7.60 -17.83 -5.05
N HIS A 75 -6.42 -18.09 -5.58
CA HIS A 75 -5.69 -17.09 -6.34
C HIS A 75 -6.34 -16.90 -7.72
N LEU A 76 -6.36 -15.66 -8.18
CA LEU A 76 -6.87 -15.28 -9.49
C LEU A 76 -5.95 -14.19 -10.05
N ILE A 77 -5.41 -14.41 -11.24
CA ILE A 77 -4.61 -13.39 -11.92
C ILE A 77 -5.52 -12.48 -12.72
N LEU A 78 -5.31 -11.17 -12.57
CA LEU A 78 -6.00 -10.13 -13.33
C LEU A 78 -4.96 -9.21 -13.97
N LEU A 79 -5.03 -9.03 -15.31
CA LEU A 79 -4.14 -8.17 -16.08
C LEU A 79 -4.96 -7.09 -16.79
N ALA A 80 -4.46 -5.86 -16.77
CA ALA A 80 -5.09 -4.73 -17.47
C ALA A 80 -4.69 -4.72 -18.95
N GLN A 81 -5.67 -4.76 -19.85
CA GLN A 81 -5.43 -4.59 -21.28
C GLN A 81 -5.11 -3.14 -21.65
N ASN A 82 -5.69 -2.19 -20.92
CA ASN A 82 -5.61 -0.77 -21.16
C ASN A 82 -5.92 0.04 -19.89
N GLN A 83 -5.97 1.37 -20.02
CA GLN A 83 -6.28 2.28 -18.90
C GLN A 83 -7.62 1.95 -18.22
N LYS A 84 -8.65 1.56 -19.00
CA LYS A 84 -9.96 1.21 -18.43
C LYS A 84 -9.88 -0.08 -17.60
N GLY A 85 -9.18 -1.10 -18.10
CA GLY A 85 -8.92 -2.34 -17.35
C GLY A 85 -8.16 -2.08 -16.06
N LEU A 86 -7.16 -1.19 -16.09
CA LEU A 86 -6.42 -0.82 -14.88
C LEU A 86 -7.32 -0.14 -13.84
N GLN A 87 -8.20 0.78 -14.26
CA GLN A 87 -9.16 1.41 -13.37
C GLN A 87 -10.14 0.38 -12.76
N ASN A 88 -10.57 -0.59 -13.55
CA ASN A 88 -11.43 -1.67 -13.07
C ASN A 88 -10.71 -2.58 -12.05
N ILE A 89 -9.42 -2.90 -12.28
CA ILE A 89 -8.60 -3.63 -11.30
C ILE A 89 -8.46 -2.80 -10.00
N PHE A 90 -8.24 -1.49 -10.08
CA PHE A 90 -8.19 -0.63 -8.90
C PHE A 90 -9.52 -0.63 -8.12
N LYS A 91 -10.66 -0.58 -8.84
CA LYS A 91 -11.98 -0.72 -8.23
C LYS A 91 -12.17 -2.08 -7.57
N LEU A 92 -11.83 -3.18 -8.24
CA LEU A 92 -11.92 -4.54 -7.69
C LEU A 92 -11.11 -4.68 -6.40
N ILE A 93 -9.87 -4.20 -6.38
CA ILE A 93 -9.03 -4.22 -5.18
C ILE A 93 -9.66 -3.37 -4.08
N SER A 94 -10.09 -2.14 -4.39
CA SER A 94 -10.69 -1.23 -3.41
C SER A 94 -11.99 -1.80 -2.80
N GLU A 95 -12.83 -2.43 -3.60
CA GLU A 95 -14.04 -3.13 -3.14
C GLU A 95 -13.70 -4.35 -2.27
N SER A 96 -12.69 -5.14 -2.65
CA SER A 96 -12.28 -6.32 -1.89
C SER A 96 -11.77 -6.00 -0.48
N TYR A 97 -11.29 -4.78 -0.25
CA TYR A 97 -10.82 -4.31 1.05
C TYR A 97 -11.91 -3.62 1.90
N LYS A 98 -13.15 -3.48 1.41
CA LYS A 98 -14.26 -3.01 2.24
C LYS A 98 -14.56 -4.01 3.37
N SER A 99 -15.07 -3.50 4.49
CA SER A 99 -15.33 -4.29 5.70
C SER A 99 -16.21 -5.53 5.46
N GLU A 100 -17.13 -5.44 4.52
CA GLU A 100 -18.01 -6.53 4.12
C GLU A 100 -17.31 -7.65 3.32
N ASN A 101 -16.18 -7.33 2.65
CA ASN A 101 -15.45 -8.25 1.77
C ASN A 101 -14.09 -8.66 2.35
N PHE A 102 -13.64 -7.96 3.41
CA PHE A 102 -12.33 -8.11 4.01
C PHE A 102 -12.40 -8.71 5.41
N TYR A 103 -11.83 -9.89 5.57
CA TYR A 103 -11.40 -10.39 6.87
C TYR A 103 -10.09 -11.14 6.73
N ARG A 104 -9.00 -10.58 7.24
CA ARG A 104 -7.59 -10.98 7.02
C ARG A 104 -7.14 -10.93 5.57
N TYR A 105 -8.01 -11.27 4.61
CA TYR A 105 -7.75 -11.29 3.19
C TYR A 105 -8.83 -10.52 2.44
N PRO A 106 -8.46 -9.67 1.45
CA PRO A 106 -9.42 -9.04 0.56
C PRO A 106 -9.97 -10.08 -0.42
N ARG A 107 -11.30 -10.15 -0.59
CA ARG A 107 -11.93 -11.16 -1.44
C ARG A 107 -12.74 -10.53 -2.55
N MET A 108 -12.69 -11.16 -3.70
CA MET A 108 -13.52 -10.88 -4.86
C MET A 108 -14.38 -12.10 -5.17
N ASP A 109 -15.55 -11.90 -5.75
CA ASP A 109 -16.44 -12.95 -6.23
C ASP A 109 -16.93 -12.68 -7.64
N PHE A 110 -17.76 -13.58 -8.18
CA PHE A 110 -18.32 -13.43 -9.53
C PHE A 110 -19.12 -12.15 -9.70
N GLU A 111 -19.80 -11.67 -8.67
CA GLU A 111 -20.61 -10.44 -8.74
C GLU A 111 -19.71 -9.20 -8.93
N LEU A 112 -18.65 -9.09 -8.12
CA LEU A 112 -17.67 -8.00 -8.27
C LEU A 112 -16.93 -8.07 -9.61
N LEU A 113 -16.51 -9.28 -10.02
CA LEU A 113 -15.83 -9.48 -11.29
C LEU A 113 -16.73 -9.10 -12.47
N ALA A 114 -18.00 -9.51 -12.47
CA ALA A 114 -18.95 -9.13 -13.51
C ALA A 114 -19.17 -7.62 -13.62
N LYS A 115 -19.09 -6.90 -12.50
CA LYS A 115 -19.25 -5.44 -12.47
C LYS A 115 -18.04 -4.68 -13.05
N TYR A 116 -16.83 -5.23 -12.92
CA TYR A 116 -15.58 -4.53 -13.24
C TYR A 116 -14.64 -5.33 -14.16
N ASN A 117 -15.18 -6.10 -15.13
CA ASN A 117 -14.37 -6.97 -16.02
C ASN A 117 -13.91 -6.30 -17.32
N GLU A 118 -14.45 -5.13 -17.70
CA GLU A 118 -14.11 -4.48 -18.96
C GLU A 118 -12.62 -4.16 -19.03
N GLY A 119 -11.95 -4.60 -20.11
CA GLY A 119 -10.52 -4.39 -20.30
C GLY A 119 -9.62 -5.19 -19.36
N VAL A 120 -10.15 -6.26 -18.72
CA VAL A 120 -9.40 -7.13 -17.81
C VAL A 120 -9.29 -8.52 -18.39
N ILE A 121 -8.05 -9.05 -18.48
CA ILE A 121 -7.73 -10.45 -18.73
C ILE A 121 -7.65 -11.17 -17.39
N ALA A 122 -8.19 -12.39 -17.31
CA ALA A 122 -8.13 -13.21 -16.11
C ALA A 122 -7.50 -14.57 -16.39
N ALA A 123 -6.76 -15.12 -15.41
CA ALA A 123 -6.14 -16.43 -15.52
C ALA A 123 -6.23 -17.21 -14.20
N SER A 124 -6.15 -18.55 -14.31
CA SER A 124 -6.52 -19.49 -13.23
C SER A 124 -5.52 -19.58 -12.08
N ALA A 125 -4.37 -18.94 -12.20
CA ALA A 125 -3.27 -18.93 -11.23
C ALA A 125 -2.67 -20.35 -10.95
N CYS A 126 -2.06 -20.52 -9.77
CA CYS A 126 -1.24 -21.67 -9.37
C CYS A 126 -2.03 -22.79 -8.66
N LEU A 127 -1.33 -23.68 -7.94
CA LEU A 127 -1.93 -24.71 -7.05
C LEU A 127 -2.78 -24.13 -5.89
N GLY A 128 -2.79 -22.83 -5.67
CA GLY A 128 -3.72 -22.09 -4.83
C GLY A 128 -4.84 -21.40 -5.60
N GLY A 129 -4.91 -21.59 -6.91
CA GLY A 129 -5.78 -20.88 -7.84
C GLY A 129 -7.22 -21.39 -7.90
N VAL A 130 -7.96 -20.83 -8.84
CA VAL A 130 -9.40 -21.07 -8.99
C VAL A 130 -9.67 -22.54 -9.34
N TYR A 131 -8.99 -23.10 -10.34
CA TYR A 131 -9.13 -24.51 -10.70
C TYR A 131 -8.54 -25.45 -9.65
N ALA A 132 -7.42 -25.07 -9.04
CA ALA A 132 -6.85 -25.84 -7.95
C ALA A 132 -7.82 -25.96 -6.76
N GLY A 133 -8.60 -24.92 -6.46
CA GLY A 133 -9.65 -24.99 -5.44
C GLY A 133 -10.67 -26.07 -5.75
N ASN A 134 -11.13 -26.16 -7.00
CA ASN A 134 -12.05 -27.22 -7.44
C ASN A 134 -11.41 -28.61 -7.29
N TYR A 135 -10.13 -28.76 -7.64
CA TYR A 135 -9.37 -30.00 -7.47
C TYR A 135 -9.27 -30.41 -5.99
N TRP A 136 -8.79 -29.53 -5.12
CA TRP A 136 -8.59 -29.84 -3.71
C TRP A 136 -9.88 -30.17 -2.94
N GLU A 137 -10.98 -29.55 -3.32
CA GLU A 137 -12.29 -29.72 -2.66
C GLU A 137 -13.01 -31.00 -3.11
N ASN A 138 -12.71 -31.55 -4.32
CA ASN A 138 -13.47 -32.65 -4.91
C ASN A 138 -12.64 -33.90 -5.21
N ARG A 139 -11.29 -33.87 -5.08
CA ARG A 139 -10.41 -35.00 -5.47
C ARG A 139 -10.76 -36.31 -4.78
N ASP A 140 -11.22 -36.26 -3.52
CA ASP A 140 -11.58 -37.46 -2.75
C ASP A 140 -12.91 -38.10 -3.22
N GLN A 141 -13.68 -37.37 -4.06
CA GLN A 141 -14.94 -37.84 -4.66
C GLN A 141 -14.73 -38.43 -6.06
N GLY A 142 -13.52 -38.36 -6.59
CA GLY A 142 -13.12 -38.91 -7.87
C GLY A 142 -12.97 -37.84 -8.98
N GLU A 143 -12.41 -38.30 -10.12
CA GLU A 143 -12.04 -37.46 -11.25
C GLU A 143 -13.24 -36.66 -11.81
N GLU A 144 -14.38 -37.31 -12.00
CA GLU A 144 -15.56 -36.66 -12.59
C GLU A 144 -16.12 -35.53 -11.70
N ALA A 145 -16.06 -35.70 -10.38
CA ALA A 145 -16.47 -34.65 -9.45
C ALA A 145 -15.57 -33.41 -9.57
N VAL A 146 -14.27 -33.58 -9.78
CA VAL A 146 -13.33 -32.48 -10.05
C VAL A 146 -13.67 -31.80 -11.37
N LEU A 147 -13.84 -32.58 -12.44
CA LEU A 147 -14.16 -32.07 -13.78
C LEU A 147 -15.48 -31.30 -13.78
N ASP A 148 -16.52 -31.81 -13.14
CA ASP A 148 -17.81 -31.12 -13.07
C ASP A 148 -17.72 -29.78 -12.34
N ALA A 149 -16.98 -29.73 -11.24
CA ALA A 149 -16.73 -28.46 -10.52
C ALA A 149 -15.92 -27.47 -11.38
N MET A 150 -14.93 -27.96 -12.14
CA MET A 150 -14.16 -27.12 -13.07
C MET A 150 -14.99 -26.65 -14.26
N ARG A 151 -15.86 -27.49 -14.83
CA ARG A 151 -16.80 -27.12 -15.91
C ARG A 151 -17.74 -26.00 -15.46
N GLU A 152 -18.30 -26.10 -14.26
CA GLU A 152 -19.17 -25.05 -13.70
C GLU A 152 -18.41 -23.73 -13.54
N THR A 153 -17.23 -23.79 -12.96
CA THR A 153 -16.34 -22.63 -12.80
C THR A 153 -15.96 -22.02 -14.14
N THR A 154 -15.62 -22.84 -15.13
CA THR A 154 -15.26 -22.40 -16.49
C THR A 154 -16.41 -21.66 -17.16
N ARG A 155 -17.65 -22.19 -17.09
CA ARG A 155 -18.84 -21.52 -17.66
C ARG A 155 -19.06 -20.16 -17.03
N LYS A 156 -18.92 -20.05 -15.70
CA LYS A 156 -19.04 -18.77 -14.99
C LYS A 156 -17.93 -17.79 -15.38
N MET A 157 -16.67 -18.23 -15.47
CA MET A 157 -15.56 -17.38 -15.89
C MET A 157 -15.72 -16.89 -17.33
N ILE A 158 -16.14 -17.77 -18.25
CA ILE A 158 -16.44 -17.38 -19.63
C ILE A 158 -17.61 -16.37 -19.68
N SER A 159 -18.63 -16.52 -18.84
CA SER A 159 -19.74 -15.57 -18.81
C SER A 159 -19.31 -14.15 -18.36
N VAL A 160 -18.22 -14.05 -17.59
CA VAL A 160 -17.66 -12.78 -17.11
C VAL A 160 -16.61 -12.22 -18.08
N PHE A 161 -15.66 -13.05 -18.52
CA PHE A 161 -14.48 -12.59 -19.26
C PHE A 161 -14.50 -12.94 -20.75
N GLY A 162 -15.36 -13.86 -21.20
CA GLY A 162 -15.39 -14.34 -22.58
C GLY A 162 -14.08 -15.04 -22.95
N ASP A 163 -13.50 -14.63 -24.06
CA ASP A 163 -12.21 -15.09 -24.59
C ASP A 163 -10.98 -14.59 -23.81
N ARG A 164 -11.18 -13.74 -22.82
CA ARG A 164 -10.14 -13.21 -21.92
C ARG A 164 -9.93 -14.06 -20.67
N TRP A 165 -10.50 -15.26 -20.59
CA TRP A 165 -10.27 -16.25 -19.55
C TRP A 165 -9.24 -17.28 -20.00
N TYR A 166 -8.17 -17.49 -19.20
CA TYR A 166 -7.06 -18.38 -19.51
C TYR A 166 -6.84 -19.43 -18.41
N GLY A 167 -6.55 -20.67 -18.85
CA GLY A 167 -6.01 -21.72 -17.98
C GLY A 167 -4.49 -21.62 -17.90
N GLU A 168 -3.92 -21.66 -16.69
CA GLU A 168 -2.47 -21.62 -16.49
C GLU A 168 -1.88 -23.01 -16.30
N LEU A 169 -0.88 -23.37 -17.11
CA LEU A 169 -0.05 -24.54 -16.96
C LEU A 169 1.25 -24.15 -16.25
N GLN A 170 1.66 -24.92 -15.24
CA GLN A 170 2.89 -24.68 -14.51
C GLN A 170 3.75 -25.93 -14.46
N TRP A 171 5.08 -25.75 -14.50
CA TRP A 171 6.06 -26.81 -14.66
C TRP A 171 6.99 -26.87 -13.46
N ASN A 172 6.75 -27.85 -12.57
CA ASN A 172 7.53 -28.09 -11.35
C ASN A 172 7.49 -29.58 -10.97
N ASN A 173 8.27 -30.00 -9.96
CA ASN A 173 8.32 -31.38 -9.49
C ASN A 173 7.24 -31.64 -8.41
N VAL A 174 5.98 -31.37 -8.75
CA VAL A 174 4.82 -31.61 -7.86
C VAL A 174 3.78 -32.39 -8.65
N PRO A 175 3.53 -33.67 -8.34
CA PRO A 175 2.59 -34.52 -9.09
C PRO A 175 1.19 -33.91 -9.21
N GLU A 176 0.68 -33.29 -8.16
CA GLU A 176 -0.63 -32.66 -8.15
C GLU A 176 -0.72 -31.48 -9.14
N GLN A 177 0.39 -30.78 -9.38
CA GLN A 177 0.43 -29.74 -10.40
C GLN A 177 0.23 -30.33 -11.80
N HIS A 178 0.88 -31.44 -12.10
CA HIS A 178 0.73 -32.10 -13.39
C HIS A 178 -0.66 -32.70 -13.58
N GLN A 179 -1.27 -33.24 -12.52
CA GLN A 179 -2.65 -33.67 -12.57
C GLN A 179 -3.61 -32.50 -12.83
N LEU A 180 -3.41 -31.37 -12.14
CA LEU A 180 -4.18 -30.15 -12.39
C LEU A 180 -4.00 -29.65 -13.83
N ASN A 181 -2.77 -29.66 -14.36
CA ASN A 181 -2.51 -29.29 -15.74
C ASN A 181 -3.35 -30.13 -16.72
N GLN A 182 -3.46 -31.45 -16.50
CA GLN A 182 -4.29 -32.35 -17.33
C GLN A 182 -5.77 -31.90 -17.28
N TYR A 183 -6.30 -31.59 -16.13
CA TYR A 183 -7.69 -31.10 -16.00
C TYR A 183 -7.90 -29.73 -16.66
N ILE A 184 -6.92 -28.84 -16.58
CA ILE A 184 -6.97 -27.54 -17.27
C ILE A 184 -6.96 -27.71 -18.78
N ILE A 185 -6.16 -28.65 -19.30
CA ILE A 185 -6.15 -29.02 -20.73
C ILE A 185 -7.52 -29.54 -21.14
N ARG A 186 -8.20 -30.37 -20.34
CA ARG A 186 -9.59 -30.78 -20.58
C ARG A 186 -10.55 -29.60 -20.68
N MET A 187 -10.40 -28.58 -19.83
CA MET A 187 -11.23 -27.37 -19.96
C MET A 187 -10.97 -26.62 -21.26
N HIS A 188 -9.72 -26.60 -21.72
CA HIS A 188 -9.38 -26.08 -23.06
C HIS A 188 -10.06 -26.88 -24.18
N GLU A 189 -9.97 -28.20 -24.16
CA GLU A 189 -10.59 -29.08 -25.16
C GLU A 189 -12.11 -28.95 -25.20
N GLU A 190 -12.77 -28.84 -24.03
CA GLU A 190 -14.22 -28.79 -23.91
C GLU A 190 -14.81 -27.41 -24.19
N PHE A 191 -14.12 -26.32 -23.80
CA PHE A 191 -14.66 -24.96 -23.83
C PHE A 191 -13.90 -23.98 -24.72
N GLY A 192 -12.75 -24.38 -25.27
CA GLY A 192 -11.91 -23.52 -26.12
C GLY A 192 -11.25 -22.37 -25.38
N ILE A 193 -11.06 -22.46 -24.04
CA ILE A 193 -10.35 -21.43 -23.29
C ILE A 193 -8.89 -21.37 -23.70
N GLY A 194 -8.27 -20.18 -23.69
CA GLY A 194 -6.84 -20.04 -23.94
C GLY A 194 -5.99 -20.72 -22.87
N LEU A 195 -4.82 -21.23 -23.25
CA LEU A 195 -3.82 -21.75 -22.31
C LEU A 195 -2.60 -20.86 -22.29
N ILE A 196 -2.00 -20.68 -21.12
CA ILE A 196 -0.72 -19.99 -20.93
C ILE A 196 0.19 -20.80 -20.00
N SER A 197 1.50 -20.78 -20.25
CA SER A 197 2.50 -21.34 -19.33
C SER A 197 3.10 -20.25 -18.46
N THR A 198 3.01 -20.40 -17.13
CA THR A 198 3.46 -19.40 -16.15
C THR A 198 4.40 -20.01 -15.11
N ALA A 199 5.12 -19.18 -14.37
CA ALA A 199 6.12 -19.61 -13.39
C ALA A 199 5.74 -19.32 -11.93
N ASP A 200 4.63 -18.64 -11.65
CA ASP A 200 4.23 -18.23 -10.29
C ASP A 200 5.39 -17.57 -9.53
N SER A 201 5.99 -16.54 -10.13
CA SER A 201 7.29 -15.98 -9.71
C SER A 201 7.22 -15.33 -8.32
N HIS A 202 8.06 -15.82 -7.39
CA HIS A 202 8.15 -15.36 -6.00
C HIS A 202 9.52 -14.77 -5.64
N TYR A 203 10.52 -14.93 -6.50
CA TYR A 203 11.87 -14.42 -6.32
C TYR A 203 12.52 -14.14 -7.69
N PRO A 204 13.55 -13.25 -7.77
CA PRO A 204 14.00 -12.69 -9.05
C PRO A 204 14.86 -13.64 -9.90
N SER A 205 15.51 -14.65 -9.32
CA SER A 205 16.44 -15.54 -10.00
C SER A 205 16.48 -16.92 -9.35
N ARG A 206 16.98 -17.92 -10.08
CA ARG A 206 17.00 -19.32 -9.65
C ARG A 206 17.67 -19.52 -8.28
N ASP A 207 18.72 -18.80 -8.00
CA ASP A 207 19.51 -18.92 -6.76
C ASP A 207 18.90 -18.16 -5.56
N ALA A 208 17.89 -17.31 -5.77
CA ALA A 208 17.29 -16.48 -4.72
C ALA A 208 16.23 -17.20 -3.85
N TRP A 209 15.92 -18.48 -4.13
CA TRP A 209 14.90 -19.22 -3.38
C TRP A 209 15.24 -19.39 -1.89
N LYS A 210 16.54 -19.53 -1.55
CA LYS A 210 16.98 -19.64 -0.14
C LYS A 210 16.68 -18.38 0.65
N ASP A 211 16.86 -17.21 0.06
CA ASP A 211 16.56 -15.92 0.68
C ASP A 211 15.06 -15.73 0.90
N ARG A 212 14.25 -16.16 -0.07
CA ARG A 212 12.78 -16.17 0.07
C ARG A 212 12.34 -17.09 1.21
N GLU A 213 12.90 -18.29 1.30
CA GLU A 213 12.59 -19.23 2.39
C GLU A 213 13.01 -18.67 3.75
N LEU A 214 14.18 -18.03 3.85
CA LEU A 214 14.61 -17.33 5.05
C LEU A 214 13.66 -16.18 5.39
N TYR A 215 13.30 -15.35 4.41
CA TYR A 215 12.36 -14.22 4.62
C TYR A 215 11.02 -14.68 5.22
N LYS A 216 10.44 -15.78 4.71
CA LYS A 216 9.22 -16.37 5.27
C LYS A 216 9.40 -16.71 6.75
N ARG A 217 10.51 -17.35 7.10
CA ARG A 217 10.80 -17.80 8.47
C ARG A 217 11.09 -16.64 9.43
N LEU A 218 11.72 -15.57 8.96
CA LEU A 218 11.89 -14.34 9.75
C LEU A 218 10.54 -13.75 10.21
N GLY A 219 9.48 -13.93 9.43
CA GLY A 219 8.12 -13.52 9.79
C GLY A 219 7.51 -14.30 10.97
N TRP A 220 8.07 -15.46 11.32
CA TRP A 220 7.60 -16.34 12.41
C TRP A 220 8.51 -16.36 13.63
N LEU A 221 9.63 -15.65 13.61
CA LEU A 221 10.52 -15.57 14.77
C LEU A 221 9.75 -15.13 16.03
N GLY A 222 9.71 -16.01 17.03
CA GLY A 222 8.97 -15.79 18.27
C GLY A 222 7.46 -16.05 18.20
N LYS A 223 6.97 -16.67 17.11
CA LYS A 223 5.58 -17.12 16.92
C LYS A 223 5.58 -18.60 16.54
N ALA A 224 4.45 -19.27 16.75
CA ALA A 224 4.26 -20.63 16.22
C ALA A 224 4.24 -20.58 14.69
N ALA A 225 5.09 -21.38 14.04
CA ALA A 225 5.05 -21.57 12.60
C ALA A 225 3.74 -22.27 12.19
N PRO A 226 3.23 -22.01 10.97
CA PRO A 226 2.13 -22.82 10.42
C PRO A 226 2.50 -24.30 10.41
N SER A 227 1.54 -25.16 10.72
CA SER A 227 1.74 -26.61 10.86
C SER A 227 2.23 -27.31 9.58
N TYR A 228 2.08 -26.66 8.43
CA TYR A 228 2.49 -27.17 7.12
C TYR A 228 3.88 -26.68 6.67
N GLU A 229 4.55 -25.86 7.44
CA GLU A 229 5.87 -25.35 7.09
C GLU A 229 6.92 -25.72 8.16
N SER A 230 8.07 -26.20 7.68
CA SER A 230 9.25 -26.40 8.50
C SER A 230 9.81 -25.06 8.97
N THR A 231 10.23 -24.98 10.23
CA THR A 231 10.99 -23.83 10.77
C THR A 231 12.46 -23.90 10.41
N GLU A 232 12.93 -25.04 9.89
CA GLU A 232 14.32 -25.24 9.50
C GLU A 232 14.53 -24.76 8.07
N LEU A 233 15.62 -24.03 7.84
CA LEU A 233 16.05 -23.66 6.50
C LEU A 233 16.71 -24.89 5.87
N PRO A 234 16.30 -25.35 4.69
CA PRO A 234 16.96 -26.46 3.98
C PRO A 234 18.30 -25.97 3.40
N ILE A 235 19.29 -25.74 4.27
CA ILE A 235 20.59 -25.17 3.88
C ILE A 235 21.36 -26.12 2.97
N ASP A 236 21.21 -27.42 3.21
CA ASP A 236 21.91 -28.48 2.49
C ASP A 236 21.17 -28.94 1.22
N VAL A 237 19.99 -28.37 0.93
CA VAL A 237 19.23 -28.67 -0.27
C VAL A 237 19.70 -27.77 -1.41
N GLU A 238 20.18 -28.36 -2.49
CA GLU A 238 20.62 -27.63 -3.67
C GLU A 238 19.44 -27.16 -4.54
N GLU A 239 18.41 -27.99 -4.65
CA GLU A 239 17.21 -27.73 -5.43
C GLU A 239 15.94 -28.05 -4.63
N ILE A 240 14.88 -27.24 -4.80
CA ILE A 240 13.54 -27.54 -4.30
C ILE A 240 12.66 -28.03 -5.45
N GLY A 241 11.54 -28.68 -5.10
CA GLY A 241 10.62 -29.27 -6.08
C GLY A 241 9.92 -28.28 -7.02
N TYR A 242 10.13 -26.98 -6.83
CA TYR A 242 9.53 -25.91 -7.63
C TYR A 242 10.52 -24.78 -7.88
N GLU A 243 10.40 -24.14 -9.03
CA GLU A 243 11.26 -23.05 -9.49
C GLU A 243 10.39 -21.81 -9.76
N LEU A 244 10.24 -20.93 -8.75
CA LEU A 244 9.31 -19.79 -8.77
C LEU A 244 10.04 -18.46 -9.10
N TYR A 245 10.72 -18.43 -10.24
CA TYR A 245 11.38 -17.23 -10.76
C TYR A 245 10.94 -16.93 -12.19
N PRO A 246 11.04 -15.67 -12.66
CA PRO A 246 10.67 -15.31 -14.02
C PRO A 246 11.49 -16.08 -15.05
N LYS A 247 10.83 -16.69 -16.04
CA LYS A 247 11.46 -17.48 -17.11
C LYS A 247 11.13 -16.88 -18.47
N ASN A 248 12.11 -16.88 -19.36
CA ASN A 248 11.83 -16.68 -20.79
C ASN A 248 11.24 -17.95 -21.43
N GLY A 249 10.88 -17.89 -22.72
CA GLY A 249 10.25 -19.01 -23.42
C GLY A 249 11.09 -20.28 -23.41
N ASP A 250 12.41 -20.17 -23.64
CA ASP A 250 13.34 -21.31 -23.66
C ASP A 250 13.44 -21.96 -22.28
N GLN A 251 13.61 -21.15 -21.23
CA GLN A 251 13.64 -21.63 -19.84
C GLN A 251 12.31 -22.29 -19.42
N MET A 252 11.18 -21.77 -19.91
CA MET A 252 9.87 -22.36 -19.67
C MET A 252 9.75 -23.72 -20.34
N TRP A 253 10.21 -23.83 -21.59
CA TRP A 253 10.28 -25.08 -22.33
C TRP A 253 11.18 -26.12 -21.66
N GLU A 254 12.37 -25.69 -21.20
CA GLU A 254 13.28 -26.57 -20.44
C GLU A 254 12.64 -27.08 -19.15
N SER A 255 11.96 -26.21 -18.41
CA SER A 255 11.21 -26.58 -17.19
C SER A 255 10.12 -27.60 -17.49
N TYR A 256 9.35 -27.40 -18.57
CA TYR A 256 8.36 -28.35 -19.04
C TYR A 256 8.98 -29.71 -19.32
N LYS A 257 10.01 -29.78 -20.17
CA LYS A 257 10.68 -31.07 -20.54
C LYS A 257 11.33 -31.76 -19.34
N LYS A 258 11.90 -30.98 -18.40
CA LYS A 258 12.51 -31.53 -17.18
C LYS A 258 11.45 -32.16 -16.28
N TYR A 259 10.40 -31.41 -15.94
CA TYR A 259 9.46 -31.81 -14.90
C TYR A 259 8.37 -32.79 -15.40
N SER A 260 7.91 -32.70 -16.65
CA SER A 260 7.04 -33.72 -17.23
C SER A 260 7.68 -35.12 -17.19
N LYS A 261 8.97 -35.19 -17.56
CA LYS A 261 9.74 -36.43 -17.51
C LYS A 261 9.95 -36.94 -16.07
N LEU A 262 10.25 -36.04 -15.12
CA LEU A 262 10.47 -36.41 -13.71
C LEU A 262 9.21 -36.98 -13.06
N VAL A 263 8.06 -36.39 -13.35
CA VAL A 263 6.76 -36.82 -12.81
C VAL A 263 6.17 -37.97 -13.63
N GLY A 264 6.64 -38.18 -14.85
CA GLY A 264 6.19 -39.28 -15.73
C GLY A 264 4.83 -38.98 -16.38
N VAL A 265 4.55 -37.73 -16.72
CA VAL A 265 3.33 -37.32 -17.44
C VAL A 265 3.68 -36.84 -18.83
N ASP A 266 3.03 -37.45 -19.84
CA ASP A 266 3.17 -37.06 -21.24
C ASP A 266 2.17 -35.94 -21.59
N TYR A 267 2.65 -34.99 -22.38
CA TYR A 267 1.86 -33.87 -22.91
C TYR A 267 2.07 -33.74 -24.41
N ASP A 268 1.10 -33.16 -25.09
CA ASP A 268 1.27 -32.70 -26.46
C ASP A 268 2.24 -31.52 -26.50
N ASP A 269 3.39 -31.70 -27.12
CA ASP A 269 4.44 -30.68 -27.22
C ASP A 269 3.98 -29.43 -27.97
N ASP A 270 3.14 -29.58 -29.00
CA ASP A 270 2.64 -28.42 -29.77
C ASP A 270 1.68 -27.58 -28.90
N LEU A 271 0.80 -28.21 -28.13
CA LEU A 271 -0.09 -27.54 -27.19
C LEU A 271 0.69 -26.76 -26.13
N VAL A 272 1.73 -27.36 -25.54
CA VAL A 272 2.57 -26.69 -24.54
C VAL A 272 3.35 -25.55 -25.18
N LEU A 273 3.90 -25.72 -26.37
CA LEU A 273 4.60 -24.66 -27.08
C LEU A 273 3.67 -23.48 -27.39
N GLU A 274 2.43 -23.74 -27.78
CA GLU A 274 1.42 -22.71 -27.99
C GLU A 274 1.07 -21.99 -26.69
N SER A 275 0.94 -22.71 -25.59
CA SER A 275 0.67 -22.07 -24.27
C SER A 275 1.81 -21.12 -23.83
N ILE A 276 3.05 -21.39 -24.21
CA ILE A 276 4.19 -20.48 -23.99
C ILE A 276 4.09 -19.27 -24.94
N LYS A 277 3.77 -19.48 -26.22
CA LYS A 277 3.62 -18.39 -27.20
C LYS A 277 2.45 -17.47 -26.89
N HIS A 278 1.35 -17.96 -26.36
CA HIS A 278 0.21 -17.14 -25.96
C HIS A 278 0.59 -16.05 -24.92
N THR A 279 1.59 -16.29 -24.06
CA THR A 279 2.08 -15.23 -23.16
C THR A 279 2.65 -14.04 -23.92
N HIS A 280 3.34 -14.30 -25.04
CA HIS A 280 3.84 -13.27 -25.94
C HIS A 280 2.69 -12.56 -26.66
N GLU A 281 1.69 -13.28 -27.14
CA GLU A 281 0.53 -12.69 -27.80
C GLU A 281 -0.26 -11.78 -26.85
N ILE A 282 -0.52 -12.23 -25.62
CA ILE A 282 -1.15 -11.40 -24.59
C ILE A 282 -0.35 -10.11 -24.39
N ALA A 283 0.96 -10.23 -24.19
CA ALA A 283 1.81 -9.09 -23.91
C ALA A 283 1.91 -8.10 -25.07
N HIS A 284 1.94 -8.57 -26.32
CA HIS A 284 2.22 -7.71 -27.49
C HIS A 284 1.00 -7.37 -28.35
N GLN A 285 -0.05 -8.21 -28.32
CA GLN A 285 -1.23 -8.02 -29.17
C GLN A 285 -2.48 -7.62 -28.39
N LEU A 286 -2.70 -8.18 -27.19
CA LEU A 286 -3.93 -7.96 -26.42
C LEU A 286 -3.82 -6.85 -25.37
N ILE A 287 -2.63 -6.56 -24.89
CA ILE A 287 -2.38 -5.46 -23.93
C ILE A 287 -1.80 -4.28 -24.69
N GLU A 288 -2.39 -3.10 -24.50
CA GLU A 288 -1.89 -1.83 -25.04
C GLU A 288 -0.58 -1.41 -24.34
N ASP A 289 0.28 -0.68 -25.05
CA ASP A 289 1.43 -0.02 -24.42
C ASP A 289 0.97 1.32 -23.83
N PHE A 290 0.71 1.34 -22.53
CA PHE A 290 0.25 2.52 -21.83
C PHE A 290 0.94 2.70 -20.47
N LEU A 291 0.92 3.93 -19.97
CA LEU A 291 1.24 4.26 -18.58
C LEU A 291 -0.04 4.74 -17.89
N PRO A 292 -0.18 4.49 -16.58
CA PRO A 292 -1.32 5.01 -15.82
C PRO A 292 -1.43 6.53 -15.97
N ASP A 293 -2.66 7.00 -16.10
CA ASP A 293 -2.95 8.44 -16.14
C ASP A 293 -2.49 9.10 -14.84
N ASN A 294 -1.61 10.08 -14.96
CA ASN A 294 -1.00 10.83 -13.87
C ASN A 294 -1.50 12.28 -13.77
N THR A 295 -2.64 12.59 -14.36
CA THR A 295 -3.28 13.90 -14.23
C THR A 295 -3.52 14.20 -12.74
N VAL A 296 -3.22 15.43 -12.35
CA VAL A 296 -3.41 15.88 -10.97
C VAL A 296 -4.89 15.89 -10.60
N ARG A 297 -5.23 15.26 -9.47
CA ARG A 297 -6.59 15.05 -9.00
C ARG A 297 -6.81 15.73 -7.66
N LEU A 298 -7.30 16.94 -7.72
CA LEU A 298 -7.78 17.70 -6.56
C LEU A 298 -9.31 17.81 -6.63
N PRO A 299 -10.01 17.87 -5.49
CA PRO A 299 -11.46 17.85 -5.45
C PRO A 299 -12.07 19.10 -6.09
N ASP A 300 -13.14 18.92 -6.88
CA ASP A 300 -13.89 20.03 -7.49
C ASP A 300 -14.85 20.68 -6.51
N PHE A 301 -15.33 19.96 -5.51
CA PHE A 301 -16.31 20.46 -4.53
C PHE A 301 -15.77 21.63 -3.65
N VAL A 302 -14.46 21.80 -3.57
CA VAL A 302 -13.85 22.97 -2.86
C VAL A 302 -13.98 24.27 -3.65
N VAL A 303 -14.40 24.20 -4.91
CA VAL A 303 -14.64 25.38 -5.75
C VAL A 303 -16.14 25.71 -5.73
N PRO A 304 -16.54 26.89 -5.26
CA PRO A 304 -17.95 27.27 -5.23
C PRO A 304 -18.57 27.27 -6.64
N ALA A 305 -19.85 26.91 -6.72
CA ALA A 305 -20.57 26.89 -7.99
C ALA A 305 -20.53 28.24 -8.71
N GLY A 306 -20.24 28.22 -10.00
CA GLY A 306 -20.17 29.40 -10.86
C GLY A 306 -18.82 30.13 -10.85
N TYR A 307 -17.81 29.63 -10.10
CA TYR A 307 -16.46 30.19 -10.07
C TYR A 307 -15.45 29.22 -10.69
N THR A 308 -14.39 29.77 -11.24
CA THR A 308 -13.15 29.00 -11.46
C THR A 308 -12.38 28.90 -10.15
N ALA A 309 -11.45 27.94 -10.03
CA ALA A 309 -10.61 27.81 -8.84
C ALA A 309 -9.83 29.09 -8.55
N THR A 310 -9.31 29.74 -9.59
CA THR A 310 -8.60 31.02 -9.48
C THR A 310 -9.49 32.13 -8.94
N GLN A 311 -10.71 32.28 -9.50
CA GLN A 311 -11.66 33.28 -9.02
C GLN A 311 -12.06 33.06 -7.57
N ALA A 312 -12.31 31.80 -7.19
CA ALA A 312 -12.63 31.45 -5.81
C ALA A 312 -11.48 31.78 -4.87
N LEU A 313 -10.24 31.42 -5.22
CA LEU A 313 -9.05 31.70 -4.44
C LEU A 313 -8.84 33.21 -4.25
N VAL A 314 -8.97 34.00 -5.31
CA VAL A 314 -8.84 35.47 -5.25
C VAL A 314 -9.90 36.06 -4.33
N ASN A 315 -11.17 35.69 -4.50
CA ASN A 315 -12.27 36.22 -3.71
C ASN A 315 -12.11 35.88 -2.22
N MET A 316 -11.81 34.63 -1.89
CA MET A 316 -11.62 34.20 -0.49
C MET A 316 -10.40 34.87 0.14
N SER A 317 -9.30 35.06 -0.61
CA SER A 317 -8.11 35.74 -0.10
C SER A 317 -8.37 37.24 0.15
N LEU A 318 -9.12 37.91 -0.73
CA LEU A 318 -9.51 39.31 -0.54
C LEU A 318 -10.47 39.48 0.66
N GLU A 319 -11.39 38.53 0.85
CA GLU A 319 -12.28 38.52 2.00
C GLU A 319 -11.49 38.35 3.29
N GLY A 320 -10.55 37.42 3.33
CA GLY A 320 -9.68 37.24 4.50
C GLY A 320 -8.82 38.48 4.81
N LEU A 321 -8.38 39.26 3.83
CA LEU A 321 -7.75 40.55 4.09
C LEU A 321 -8.73 41.61 4.63
N ARG A 322 -10.01 41.57 4.20
CA ARG A 322 -11.05 42.49 4.73
C ARG A 322 -11.35 42.16 6.18
N GLU A 323 -11.52 40.91 6.52
CA GLU A 323 -11.75 40.45 7.89
C GLU A 323 -10.65 40.90 8.85
N ARG A 324 -9.39 40.91 8.35
CA ARG A 324 -8.22 41.40 9.10
C ARG A 324 -7.99 42.92 9.05
N GLY A 325 -8.86 43.65 8.34
CA GLY A 325 -8.73 45.12 8.20
C GLY A 325 -7.54 45.55 7.30
N LEU A 326 -6.91 44.62 6.57
CA LEU A 326 -5.68 44.86 5.82
C LEU A 326 -5.93 45.19 4.33
N HIS A 327 -7.15 45.08 3.84
CA HIS A 327 -7.53 45.25 2.44
C HIS A 327 -7.28 46.65 1.85
N LYS A 328 -7.13 47.68 2.68
CA LYS A 328 -6.81 49.05 2.25
C LYS A 328 -5.32 49.35 2.25
N ASN A 329 -4.50 48.48 2.81
CA ASN A 329 -3.06 48.66 2.84
C ASN A 329 -2.46 48.25 1.51
N LYS A 330 -1.75 49.17 0.84
CA LYS A 330 -1.19 48.98 -0.50
C LYS A 330 -0.13 47.86 -0.53
N GLU A 331 0.71 47.78 0.50
CA GLU A 331 1.74 46.76 0.62
C GLU A 331 1.14 45.33 0.64
N TYR A 332 0.07 45.10 1.42
CA TYR A 332 -0.62 43.84 1.50
C TYR A 332 -1.34 43.47 0.20
N THR A 333 -2.00 44.42 -0.41
CA THR A 333 -2.73 44.17 -1.66
C THR A 333 -1.80 43.89 -2.84
N GLU A 334 -0.67 44.57 -2.94
CA GLU A 334 0.35 44.32 -3.97
C GLU A 334 1.03 42.96 -3.77
N ARG A 335 1.41 42.65 -2.52
CA ARG A 335 1.97 41.37 -2.15
C ARG A 335 1.00 40.23 -2.44
N LEU A 336 -0.28 40.34 -2.03
CA LEU A 336 -1.29 39.32 -2.31
C LEU A 336 -1.49 39.09 -3.80
N ARG A 337 -1.56 40.17 -4.60
CA ARG A 337 -1.68 40.08 -6.06
C ARG A 337 -0.50 39.31 -6.66
N HIS A 338 0.71 39.58 -6.21
CA HIS A 338 1.90 38.88 -6.67
C HIS A 338 1.83 37.39 -6.34
N GLU A 339 1.51 37.03 -5.08
CA GLU A 339 1.42 35.63 -4.66
C GLU A 339 0.33 34.87 -5.41
N LEU A 340 -0.87 35.44 -5.54
CA LEU A 340 -1.99 34.81 -6.26
C LEU A 340 -1.66 34.59 -7.73
N LYS A 341 -0.93 35.52 -8.36
CA LYS A 341 -0.46 35.33 -9.72
C LYS A 341 0.50 34.13 -9.83
N VAL A 342 1.48 34.02 -8.94
CA VAL A 342 2.42 32.88 -8.94
C VAL A 342 1.68 31.56 -8.68
N ILE A 343 0.73 31.54 -7.75
CA ILE A 343 -0.08 30.36 -7.44
C ILE A 343 -0.90 29.92 -8.65
N ASP A 344 -1.52 30.87 -9.35
CA ASP A 344 -2.34 30.59 -10.55
C ASP A 344 -1.51 30.15 -11.75
N ASP A 345 -0.42 30.89 -12.06
CA ASP A 345 0.53 30.55 -13.14
C ASP A 345 1.08 29.11 -12.96
N ARG A 346 1.12 28.60 -11.75
CA ARG A 346 1.57 27.24 -11.39
C ARG A 346 0.43 26.21 -11.28
N GLY A 347 -0.83 26.62 -11.44
CA GLY A 347 -1.99 25.74 -11.34
C GLY A 347 -2.31 25.24 -9.92
N PHE A 348 -1.86 25.94 -8.89
CA PHE A 348 -2.03 25.51 -7.48
C PHE A 348 -3.29 26.06 -6.79
N SER A 349 -4.16 26.76 -7.51
CA SER A 349 -5.36 27.37 -6.94
C SER A 349 -6.25 26.36 -6.20
N LYS A 350 -6.51 25.17 -6.77
CA LYS A 350 -7.27 24.09 -6.11
C LYS A 350 -6.56 23.54 -4.87
N TYR A 351 -5.24 23.46 -4.87
CA TYR A 351 -4.47 23.01 -3.71
C TYR A 351 -4.71 23.91 -2.50
N PHE A 352 -4.62 25.24 -2.69
CA PHE A 352 -4.88 26.20 -1.63
C PHE A 352 -6.34 26.18 -1.15
N LEU A 353 -7.30 26.01 -2.07
CA LEU A 353 -8.71 25.86 -1.71
C LEU A 353 -8.98 24.59 -0.90
N THR A 354 -8.35 23.49 -1.28
CA THR A 354 -8.44 22.22 -0.53
C THR A 354 -7.83 22.38 0.86
N MET A 355 -6.67 23.00 0.96
CA MET A 355 -6.02 23.25 2.24
C MET A 355 -6.85 24.19 3.12
N LYS A 356 -7.47 25.23 2.53
CA LYS A 356 -8.42 26.09 3.23
C LYS A 356 -9.60 25.32 3.79
N ALA A 357 -10.22 24.45 3.00
CA ALA A 357 -11.34 23.64 3.47
C ALA A 357 -10.96 22.73 4.65
N ILE A 358 -9.75 22.14 4.63
CA ILE A 358 -9.20 21.38 5.76
C ILE A 358 -9.00 22.30 6.98
N ALA A 359 -8.41 23.48 6.78
CA ALA A 359 -8.15 24.44 7.84
C ALA A 359 -9.44 24.98 8.46
N ASP A 360 -10.45 25.31 7.66
CA ASP A 360 -11.76 25.74 8.15
C ASP A 360 -12.40 24.67 9.04
N ARG A 361 -12.33 23.41 8.63
CA ARG A 361 -12.84 22.30 9.45
C ARG A 361 -12.11 22.19 10.78
N ALA A 362 -10.77 22.24 10.76
CA ALA A 362 -9.94 22.17 11.96
C ALA A 362 -10.22 23.35 12.91
N ASN A 363 -10.25 24.57 12.38
CA ASN A 363 -10.49 25.80 13.17
C ASN A 363 -11.88 25.85 13.85
N ASN A 364 -12.83 25.03 13.39
CA ASN A 364 -14.16 24.92 13.98
C ASN A 364 -14.25 23.86 15.09
N CYS A 365 -13.25 23.02 15.28
CA CYS A 365 -13.36 21.90 16.23
C CYS A 365 -12.14 21.70 17.15
N MET A 366 -10.98 22.30 16.83
CA MET A 366 -9.76 22.14 17.63
C MET A 366 -8.81 23.33 17.47
N LEU A 367 -7.86 23.46 18.41
CA LEU A 367 -6.79 24.44 18.28
C LEU A 367 -5.84 24.03 17.15
N THR A 368 -5.43 25.01 16.36
CA THR A 368 -4.51 24.87 15.24
C THR A 368 -3.23 25.64 15.47
N GLY A 369 -2.13 25.21 14.86
CA GLY A 369 -0.85 25.90 14.96
C GLY A 369 -0.84 27.22 14.22
N PRO A 370 -0.07 28.19 14.69
CA PRO A 370 0.00 29.52 14.07
C PRO A 370 0.65 29.52 12.70
N GLY A 371 1.46 28.53 12.41
CA GLY A 371 2.17 28.34 11.15
C GLY A 371 3.48 27.60 11.34
N ARG A 372 3.84 26.82 10.36
CA ARG A 372 5.05 25.99 10.35
C ARG A 372 5.74 26.03 8.99
N GLY A 373 7.05 25.85 9.01
CA GLY A 373 7.84 25.73 7.79
C GLY A 373 7.80 27.00 6.91
N SER A 374 7.95 26.79 5.61
CA SER A 374 8.01 27.89 4.63
C SER A 374 6.65 28.51 4.33
N ALA A 375 5.54 27.79 4.57
CA ALA A 375 4.18 28.26 4.32
C ALA A 375 3.81 29.53 5.14
N ALA A 376 4.45 29.73 6.31
CA ALA A 376 4.32 30.96 7.08
C ALA A 376 4.75 32.22 6.31
N GLY A 377 5.52 32.09 5.24
CA GLY A 377 5.91 33.18 4.34
C GLY A 377 4.86 33.61 3.31
N SER A 378 3.70 32.92 3.25
CA SER A 378 2.63 33.20 2.30
C SER A 378 1.54 34.07 2.87
N LEU A 379 1.31 35.25 2.28
CA LEU A 379 0.20 36.12 2.62
C LEU A 379 -1.15 35.53 2.16
N ALA A 380 -1.17 34.78 1.07
CA ALA A 380 -2.36 34.07 0.63
C ALA A 380 -2.77 33.01 1.66
N ALA A 381 -1.83 32.23 2.20
CA ALA A 381 -2.12 31.26 3.28
C ALA A 381 -2.62 31.95 4.56
N TYR A 382 -2.05 33.09 4.91
CA TYR A 382 -2.50 33.91 6.05
C TYR A 382 -3.91 34.46 5.82
N ALA A 383 -4.17 35.04 4.66
CA ALA A 383 -5.49 35.57 4.30
C ALA A 383 -6.58 34.47 4.32
N LEU A 384 -6.26 33.27 3.87
CA LEU A 384 -7.16 32.11 3.86
C LEU A 384 -7.37 31.46 5.24
N GLY A 385 -6.66 31.91 6.28
CA GLY A 385 -6.74 31.32 7.62
C GLY A 385 -6.01 29.96 7.75
N ILE A 386 -5.18 29.59 6.78
CA ILE A 386 -4.32 28.40 6.83
C ILE A 386 -3.19 28.62 7.83
N THR A 387 -2.60 29.82 7.84
CA THR A 387 -1.61 30.26 8.84
C THR A 387 -2.14 31.45 9.64
N GLN A 388 -1.61 31.66 10.86
CA GLN A 388 -1.98 32.77 11.75
C GLN A 388 -0.85 33.80 11.90
N ILE A 389 0.25 33.63 11.15
CA ILE A 389 1.39 34.54 11.19
C ILE A 389 1.33 35.50 10.00
N ASP A 390 1.34 36.81 10.28
CA ASP A 390 1.41 37.84 9.27
C ASP A 390 2.83 37.87 8.64
N PRO A 391 3.02 37.43 7.39
CA PRO A 391 4.34 37.35 6.80
C PRO A 391 4.97 38.72 6.53
N ILE A 392 4.20 39.77 6.36
CA ILE A 392 4.70 41.13 6.13
C ILE A 392 5.20 41.72 7.47
N LYS A 393 4.41 41.63 8.53
CA LYS A 393 4.79 42.08 9.89
C LYS A 393 6.12 41.46 10.34
N TYR A 394 6.37 40.21 10.02
CA TYR A 394 7.59 39.47 10.40
C TYR A 394 8.66 39.41 9.32
N GLY A 395 8.49 40.12 8.20
CA GLY A 395 9.48 40.16 7.13
C GLY A 395 9.75 38.83 6.44
N LEU A 396 8.76 37.93 6.38
CA LEU A 396 8.89 36.60 5.78
C LEU A 396 8.76 36.65 4.24
N LEU A 397 9.60 35.86 3.57
CA LEU A 397 9.68 35.88 2.12
C LEU A 397 8.84 34.76 1.49
N PHE A 398 7.92 35.12 0.61
CA PHE A 398 7.13 34.18 -0.19
C PHE A 398 7.97 33.26 -1.07
N SER A 399 9.07 33.78 -1.64
CA SER A 399 9.97 33.01 -2.50
C SER A 399 10.68 31.84 -1.82
N ARG A 400 10.68 31.80 -0.47
CA ARG A 400 11.14 30.63 0.30
C ARG A 400 10.10 29.52 0.36
N PHE A 401 8.83 29.85 0.20
CA PHE A 401 7.72 28.90 0.16
C PHE A 401 7.42 28.44 -1.26
N LEU A 402 7.21 29.37 -2.19
CA LEU A 402 6.90 29.06 -3.57
C LEU A 402 7.64 30.01 -4.51
N ARG A 403 8.44 29.44 -5.41
CA ARG A 403 9.13 30.20 -6.45
C ARG A 403 8.39 30.05 -7.77
N SER A 404 8.49 31.08 -8.61
CA SER A 404 7.88 31.09 -9.94
C SER A 404 8.46 30.02 -10.88
N ASP A 405 9.69 29.57 -10.63
CA ASP A 405 10.40 28.52 -11.40
C ASP A 405 10.32 27.13 -10.76
N ALA A 406 9.67 26.97 -9.61
CA ALA A 406 9.52 25.68 -8.93
C ALA A 406 8.66 24.71 -9.75
N THR A 407 9.05 23.45 -9.81
CA THR A 407 8.28 22.36 -10.45
C THR A 407 7.48 21.55 -9.44
N ASP A 408 7.94 21.50 -8.21
CA ASP A 408 7.32 20.74 -7.12
C ASP A 408 6.07 21.46 -6.58
N TYR A 409 5.14 20.68 -6.04
CA TYR A 409 3.97 21.22 -5.34
C TYR A 409 4.39 21.95 -4.07
N PRO A 410 3.63 23.00 -3.65
CA PRO A 410 3.84 23.61 -2.36
C PRO A 410 3.57 22.61 -1.24
N ASP A 411 4.42 22.58 -0.22
CA ASP A 411 4.29 21.71 0.95
C ASP A 411 3.84 22.55 2.14
N ILE A 412 2.56 22.44 2.49
CA ILE A 412 1.95 23.12 3.65
C ILE A 412 1.84 22.11 4.78
N ASP A 413 2.75 22.22 5.74
CA ASP A 413 2.65 21.53 7.02
C ASP A 413 1.58 22.20 7.89
N TYR A 414 0.53 21.47 8.26
CA TYR A 414 -0.58 22.00 9.03
C TYR A 414 -0.67 21.33 10.41
N ASP A 415 -0.31 22.11 11.45
CA ASP A 415 -0.31 21.63 12.83
C ASP A 415 -1.70 21.73 13.47
N VAL A 416 -2.15 20.65 14.10
CA VAL A 416 -3.44 20.58 14.81
C VAL A 416 -3.30 19.86 16.16
N ALA A 417 -4.22 20.12 17.08
CA ALA A 417 -4.23 19.47 18.39
C ALA A 417 -4.56 17.96 18.31
N ALA A 418 -5.46 17.56 17.41
CA ALA A 418 -5.97 16.20 17.29
C ALA A 418 -6.05 15.73 15.82
N PRO A 419 -4.92 15.37 15.18
CA PRO A 419 -4.88 15.05 13.75
C PRO A 419 -5.70 13.82 13.36
N MET A 420 -5.84 12.84 14.24
CA MET A 420 -6.65 11.65 13.98
C MET A 420 -8.13 11.98 13.92
N GLU A 421 -8.61 12.78 14.87
CA GLU A 421 -10.00 13.24 14.92
C GLU A 421 -10.35 14.08 13.69
N LEU A 422 -9.48 14.99 13.27
CA LEU A 422 -9.70 15.78 12.06
C LEU A 422 -9.81 14.88 10.82
N LYS A 423 -8.92 13.91 10.66
CA LYS A 423 -8.96 12.97 9.54
C LYS A 423 -10.25 12.14 9.52
N GLU A 424 -10.70 11.66 10.67
CA GLU A 424 -11.96 10.93 10.81
C GLU A 424 -13.16 11.79 10.42
N GLN A 425 -13.21 13.03 10.85
CA GLN A 425 -14.25 13.99 10.47
C GLN A 425 -14.24 14.32 8.98
N LEU A 426 -13.05 14.49 8.37
CA LEU A 426 -12.93 14.72 6.93
C LEU A 426 -13.38 13.48 6.12
N ILE A 427 -13.06 12.26 6.59
CA ILE A 427 -13.51 11.02 5.95
C ILE A 427 -15.03 10.86 6.08
N GLU A 428 -15.59 11.19 7.23
CA GLU A 428 -17.04 11.13 7.46
C GLU A 428 -17.80 12.11 6.56
N GLU A 429 -17.27 13.33 6.39
CA GLU A 429 -17.92 14.40 5.63
C GLU A 429 -17.72 14.26 4.12
N TRP A 430 -16.50 13.91 3.65
CA TRP A 430 -16.14 13.90 2.23
C TRP A 430 -16.06 12.49 1.62
N GLY A 431 -16.09 11.46 2.46
CA GLY A 431 -16.05 10.06 2.05
C GLY A 431 -14.65 9.44 2.07
N ASP A 432 -14.63 8.12 2.29
CA ASP A 432 -13.42 7.28 2.42
C ASP A 432 -12.71 6.98 1.09
N THR A 433 -13.29 7.39 -0.03
CA THR A 433 -12.66 7.39 -1.37
C THR A 433 -12.21 8.78 -1.81
N THR A 434 -12.45 9.79 -0.98
CA THR A 434 -12.06 11.19 -1.22
C THR A 434 -10.91 11.61 -0.30
N VAL A 435 -10.96 11.24 0.97
CA VAL A 435 -9.89 11.50 1.94
C VAL A 435 -9.25 10.19 2.34
N VAL A 436 -8.01 9.97 1.92
CA VAL A 436 -7.33 8.68 2.10
C VAL A 436 -6.00 8.88 2.82
N PRO A 437 -5.82 8.35 4.04
CA PRO A 437 -4.54 8.34 4.75
C PRO A 437 -3.45 7.64 3.93
N ILE A 438 -2.24 8.18 3.98
CA ILE A 438 -1.10 7.65 3.25
C ILE A 438 -0.50 6.44 4.00
N SER A 439 -0.17 5.40 3.23
CA SER A 439 0.60 4.26 3.73
C SER A 439 2.07 4.59 3.91
N ASN A 440 2.68 3.93 4.88
CA ASN A 440 4.12 3.82 4.98
C ASN A 440 4.52 2.35 4.94
N TRP A 441 5.51 2.00 4.13
CA TRP A 441 6.03 0.64 3.99
C TRP A 441 7.33 0.51 4.77
N ASN A 442 7.26 -0.18 5.91
CA ASN A 442 8.44 -0.46 6.72
C ASN A 442 9.31 -1.50 6.01
N THR A 443 10.61 -1.21 5.93
CA THR A 443 11.59 -2.09 5.31
C THR A 443 12.48 -2.77 6.34
N LEU A 444 13.14 -3.86 5.93
CA LEU A 444 14.14 -4.55 6.74
C LEU A 444 15.37 -3.66 6.89
N GLN A 445 15.57 -3.12 8.08
CA GLN A 445 16.67 -2.23 8.41
C GLN A 445 17.89 -3.01 8.91
N LEU A 446 19.09 -2.58 8.57
CA LEU A 446 20.34 -3.30 8.78
C LEU A 446 20.52 -3.85 10.21
N ARG A 447 20.32 -2.99 11.23
CA ARG A 447 20.50 -3.39 12.64
C ARG A 447 19.53 -4.50 13.07
N SER A 448 18.26 -4.41 12.70
CA SER A 448 17.26 -5.42 13.03
C SER A 448 17.44 -6.69 12.18
N LEU A 449 17.76 -6.54 10.91
CA LEU A 449 17.97 -7.66 10.00
C LEU A 449 19.13 -8.55 10.43
N ILE A 450 20.29 -7.96 10.79
CA ILE A 450 21.42 -8.72 11.34
C ILE A 450 21.00 -9.50 12.58
N LYS A 451 20.24 -8.88 13.50
CA LYS A 451 19.76 -9.55 14.72
C LYS A 451 18.81 -10.71 14.41
N ASP A 452 17.86 -10.51 13.51
CA ASP A 452 16.87 -11.51 13.15
C ASP A 452 17.52 -12.71 12.44
N ILE A 453 18.41 -12.46 11.46
CA ILE A 453 19.13 -13.53 10.75
C ILE A 453 20.07 -14.27 11.74
N SER A 454 20.82 -13.55 12.56
CA SER A 454 21.72 -14.14 13.54
C SER A 454 20.99 -15.01 14.57
N LYS A 455 19.82 -14.58 15.01
CA LYS A 455 18.96 -15.37 15.89
C LYS A 455 18.51 -16.67 15.22
N PHE A 456 18.15 -16.60 13.95
CA PHE A 456 17.76 -17.77 13.17
C PHE A 456 18.90 -18.81 13.10
N TYR A 457 20.14 -18.35 12.91
CA TYR A 457 21.34 -19.21 12.89
C TYR A 457 21.94 -19.53 14.28
N GLY A 458 21.25 -19.17 15.36
CA GLY A 458 21.68 -19.47 16.73
C GLY A 458 22.95 -18.74 17.19
N ILE A 459 23.31 -17.62 16.56
CA ILE A 459 24.47 -16.82 16.94
C ILE A 459 24.21 -16.13 18.30
N PRO A 460 25.18 -16.14 19.25
CA PRO A 460 24.98 -15.58 20.56
C PRO A 460 24.56 -14.11 20.56
N PHE A 461 23.49 -13.78 21.23
CA PHE A 461 22.90 -12.43 21.27
C PHE A 461 23.90 -11.35 21.73
N LYS A 462 24.80 -11.68 22.67
CA LYS A 462 25.85 -10.76 23.17
C LYS A 462 26.76 -10.31 22.02
N GLU A 463 27.23 -11.24 21.19
CA GLU A 463 28.08 -10.97 20.04
C GLU A 463 27.38 -10.06 19.02
N VAL A 464 26.15 -10.42 18.68
CA VAL A 464 25.34 -9.67 17.71
C VAL A 464 25.02 -8.25 18.20
N ASN A 465 24.73 -8.10 19.50
CA ASN A 465 24.49 -6.78 20.08
C ASN A 465 25.73 -5.89 20.07
N GLU A 466 26.91 -6.45 20.30
CA GLU A 466 28.16 -5.70 20.22
C GLU A 466 28.40 -5.18 18.81
N VAL A 467 28.24 -6.04 17.80
CA VAL A 467 28.40 -5.67 16.38
C VAL A 467 27.37 -4.59 16.00
N THR A 468 26.10 -4.83 16.24
CA THR A 468 25.03 -3.89 15.85
C THR A 468 25.05 -2.59 16.65
N GLY A 469 25.70 -2.56 17.80
CA GLY A 469 25.93 -1.36 18.60
C GLY A 469 27.04 -0.48 18.04
N LYS A 470 28.12 -1.09 17.51
CA LYS A 470 29.33 -0.40 17.06
C LYS A 470 29.34 -0.04 15.58
N MET A 471 28.80 -0.91 14.70
CA MET A 471 28.95 -0.80 13.25
C MET A 471 28.56 0.57 12.67
N LEU A 472 27.44 1.13 13.09
CA LEU A 472 26.99 2.44 12.60
C LEU A 472 27.74 3.61 13.21
N LEU A 473 28.28 3.45 14.43
CA LEU A 473 29.15 4.46 15.05
C LEU A 473 30.47 4.54 14.31
N GLU A 474 30.98 3.43 13.82
CA GLU A 474 32.22 3.34 13.03
C GLU A 474 32.00 3.86 11.61
N ALA A 475 30.93 3.42 10.92
CA ALA A 475 30.70 3.71 9.52
C ALA A 475 30.15 5.12 9.24
N THR A 476 29.26 5.66 10.08
CA THR A 476 28.58 6.94 9.79
C THR A 476 29.54 8.12 9.61
N PRO A 477 30.57 8.34 10.43
CA PRO A 477 31.49 9.46 10.24
C PRO A 477 32.30 9.34 8.92
N ALA A 478 32.74 8.14 8.58
CA ALA A 478 33.54 7.87 7.38
C ALA A 478 32.69 8.06 6.11
N ALA A 479 31.46 7.49 6.09
CA ALA A 479 30.50 7.65 4.99
C ALA A 479 30.11 9.13 4.78
N LYS A 480 29.83 9.87 5.85
CA LYS A 480 29.58 11.33 5.76
C LYS A 480 30.74 12.08 5.12
N LYS A 481 31.95 11.75 5.53
CA LYS A 481 33.16 12.37 4.97
C LYS A 481 33.30 12.06 3.49
N ALA A 482 33.09 10.81 3.09
CA ALA A 482 33.15 10.38 1.69
C ALA A 482 32.15 11.15 0.80
N HIS A 483 30.95 11.44 1.31
CA HIS A 483 29.91 12.21 0.60
C HIS A 483 29.97 13.74 0.82
N GLY A 484 30.97 14.25 1.55
CA GLY A 484 31.09 15.68 1.82
C GLY A 484 29.98 16.27 2.72
N ILE A 485 29.26 15.43 3.47
CA ILE A 485 28.14 15.84 4.32
C ILE A 485 28.69 16.40 5.64
N LYS A 486 28.61 17.72 5.81
CA LYS A 486 29.16 18.40 7.00
C LYS A 486 28.20 18.40 8.20
N ALA A 487 26.89 18.42 7.96
CA ALA A 487 25.85 18.48 9.01
C ALA A 487 24.62 17.64 8.63
N GLY A 488 23.77 17.31 9.62
CA GLY A 488 22.54 16.55 9.42
C GLY A 488 22.67 15.06 9.74
N VAL A 489 21.57 14.33 9.67
CA VAL A 489 21.49 12.88 9.87
C VAL A 489 21.82 12.19 8.56
N TYR A 490 22.68 11.18 8.61
CA TYR A 490 23.01 10.31 7.49
C TYR A 490 22.92 8.85 7.94
N ALA A 491 22.26 8.03 7.18
CA ALA A 491 22.16 6.59 7.41
C ALA A 491 23.00 5.87 6.33
N PRO A 492 24.17 5.29 6.70
CA PRO A 492 24.99 4.54 5.75
C PRO A 492 24.23 3.36 5.17
N THR A 493 24.45 3.04 3.91
CA THR A 493 23.99 1.82 3.26
C THR A 493 24.69 0.60 3.85
N PHE A 494 24.24 -0.61 3.48
CA PHE A 494 24.94 -1.82 3.91
C PHE A 494 26.36 -1.89 3.35
N GLU A 495 26.55 -1.53 2.07
CA GLU A 495 27.87 -1.50 1.43
C GLU A 495 28.84 -0.55 2.14
N GLU A 496 28.40 0.68 2.42
CA GLU A 496 29.18 1.65 3.17
C GLU A 496 29.48 1.18 4.60
N THR A 497 28.52 0.49 5.24
CA THR A 497 28.72 -0.06 6.57
C THR A 497 29.73 -1.20 6.55
N LYS A 498 29.71 -2.05 5.51
CA LYS A 498 30.78 -3.07 5.29
C LYS A 498 32.13 -2.43 5.06
N GLU A 499 32.20 -1.36 4.26
CA GLU A 499 33.45 -0.70 3.92
C GLU A 499 34.09 -0.02 5.14
N TYR A 500 33.28 0.67 5.95
CA TYR A 500 33.81 1.56 7.00
C TYR A 500 33.71 1.01 8.44
N SER A 501 33.15 -0.19 8.65
CA SER A 501 33.06 -0.80 9.98
C SER A 501 33.94 -2.05 10.11
N PRO A 502 35.12 -1.96 10.74
CA PRO A 502 35.97 -3.13 11.04
C PRO A 502 35.25 -4.19 11.88
N THR A 503 34.39 -3.76 12.81
CA THR A 503 33.59 -4.66 13.64
C THR A 503 32.63 -5.51 12.78
N LEU A 504 31.93 -4.89 11.82
CA LEU A 504 31.06 -5.63 10.90
C LEU A 504 31.85 -6.53 9.96
N GLN A 505 32.98 -6.07 9.41
CA GLN A 505 33.84 -6.88 8.55
C GLN A 505 34.30 -8.16 9.25
N SER A 506 34.77 -8.05 10.49
CA SER A 506 35.18 -9.20 11.29
C SER A 506 34.03 -10.19 11.52
N PHE A 507 32.84 -9.68 11.83
CA PHE A 507 31.64 -10.50 12.03
C PHE A 507 31.20 -11.22 10.74
N LEU A 508 31.16 -10.54 9.60
CA LEU A 508 30.80 -11.14 8.33
C LEU A 508 31.84 -12.13 7.81
N SER A 509 33.14 -11.92 8.12
CA SER A 509 34.19 -12.89 7.83
C SER A 509 34.04 -14.17 8.64
N LYS A 510 33.57 -14.08 9.88
CA LYS A 510 33.26 -15.22 10.73
C LYS A 510 31.96 -15.96 10.28
N TYR A 511 30.99 -15.21 9.75
CA TYR A 511 29.69 -15.73 9.34
C TYR A 511 29.35 -15.30 7.90
N PRO A 512 30.02 -15.82 6.86
CA PRO A 512 29.89 -15.32 5.48
C PRO A 512 28.50 -15.52 4.89
N HIS A 513 27.75 -16.55 5.31
CA HIS A 513 26.37 -16.79 4.87
C HIS A 513 25.41 -15.67 5.28
N ILE A 514 25.67 -14.97 6.39
CA ILE A 514 24.87 -13.84 6.84
C ILE A 514 25.00 -12.65 5.87
N ALA A 515 26.21 -12.40 5.35
CA ALA A 515 26.43 -11.32 4.38
C ALA A 515 25.56 -11.49 3.12
N SER A 516 25.54 -12.69 2.55
CA SER A 516 24.72 -13.00 1.37
C SER A 516 23.23 -12.73 1.60
N HIS A 517 22.70 -13.15 2.74
CA HIS A 517 21.29 -12.90 3.08
C HIS A 517 21.00 -11.40 3.30
N ILE A 518 21.91 -10.66 3.92
CA ILE A 518 21.72 -9.22 4.13
C ILE A 518 21.70 -8.49 2.79
N ASP A 519 22.63 -8.80 1.87
CA ASP A 519 22.71 -8.19 0.54
C ASP A 519 21.36 -8.26 -0.21
N ARG A 520 20.65 -9.37 -0.09
CA ARG A 520 19.37 -9.59 -0.78
C ARG A 520 18.14 -9.10 -0.02
N LEU A 521 18.16 -9.16 1.30
CA LEU A 521 16.99 -8.84 2.14
C LEU A 521 16.98 -7.41 2.66
N TYR A 522 18.15 -6.73 2.72
CA TYR A 522 18.20 -5.34 3.17
C TYR A 522 17.34 -4.42 2.30
N GLY A 523 16.53 -3.59 2.95
CA GLY A 523 15.63 -2.69 2.27
C GLY A 523 14.34 -3.32 1.71
N GLN A 524 14.21 -4.65 1.75
CA GLN A 524 12.95 -5.31 1.34
C GLN A 524 11.80 -4.93 2.28
N VAL A 525 10.60 -4.84 1.73
CA VAL A 525 9.40 -4.48 2.49
C VAL A 525 9.08 -5.54 3.54
N ARG A 526 8.84 -5.10 4.78
CA ARG A 526 8.47 -5.96 5.91
C ARG A 526 6.98 -5.88 6.24
N SER A 527 6.44 -4.69 6.33
CA SER A 527 5.06 -4.47 6.75
C SER A 527 4.51 -3.11 6.32
N CYS A 528 3.20 -3.05 6.15
CA CYS A 528 2.49 -1.80 5.95
C CYS A 528 2.16 -1.15 7.29
N SER A 529 2.33 0.16 7.37
CA SER A 529 1.87 1.02 8.46
C SER A 529 1.22 2.28 7.88
N ARG A 530 0.73 3.17 8.73
CA ARG A 530 0.13 4.44 8.32
C ARG A 530 1.12 5.57 8.52
N HIS A 531 1.18 6.51 7.56
CA HIS A 531 1.91 7.76 7.72
C HIS A 531 1.25 8.61 8.82
N ALA A 532 2.05 9.23 9.67
CA ALA A 532 1.54 9.95 10.84
C ALA A 532 0.66 11.16 10.46
N GLY A 533 1.11 11.96 9.48
CA GLY A 533 0.49 13.20 9.06
C GLY A 533 -0.26 13.15 7.74
N GLY A 534 0.32 12.53 6.72
CA GLY A 534 -0.13 12.66 5.33
C GLY A 534 -1.49 12.05 5.01
N VAL A 535 -2.28 12.79 4.24
CA VAL A 535 -3.49 12.30 3.57
C VAL A 535 -3.45 12.72 2.09
N VAL A 536 -4.09 11.94 1.23
CA VAL A 536 -4.43 12.34 -0.13
C VAL A 536 -5.89 12.79 -0.13
N VAL A 537 -6.18 13.90 -0.80
CA VAL A 537 -7.55 14.38 -1.00
C VAL A 537 -7.83 14.51 -2.49
N GLY A 538 -8.89 13.85 -2.97
CA GLY A 538 -9.29 13.86 -4.38
C GLY A 538 -10.58 13.08 -4.58
N GLU A 539 -11.26 13.29 -5.70
CA GLU A 539 -12.54 12.62 -5.97
C GLU A 539 -12.34 11.23 -6.59
N ASN A 540 -13.11 10.25 -6.10
CA ASN A 540 -13.11 8.89 -6.63
C ASN A 540 -11.70 8.28 -6.72
N LEU A 541 -10.89 8.44 -5.67
CA LEU A 541 -9.51 7.98 -5.65
C LEU A 541 -9.38 6.46 -5.91
N ASP A 542 -10.39 5.67 -5.55
CA ASP A 542 -10.47 4.24 -5.81
C ASP A 542 -10.55 3.86 -7.31
N LYS A 543 -10.79 4.81 -8.20
CA LYS A 543 -10.68 4.65 -9.65
C LYS A 543 -9.24 4.80 -10.14
N TRP A 544 -8.42 5.52 -9.41
CA TRP A 544 -7.10 5.95 -9.85
C TRP A 544 -5.95 5.30 -9.07
N MET A 545 -6.27 4.69 -7.93
CA MET A 545 -5.37 3.86 -7.14
C MET A 545 -6.14 2.75 -6.42
N PRO A 546 -5.56 1.56 -6.20
CA PRO A 546 -6.21 0.48 -5.46
C PRO A 546 -6.12 0.77 -3.96
N LEU A 547 -7.22 1.18 -3.33
CA LEU A 547 -7.26 1.47 -1.90
C LEU A 547 -7.19 0.19 -1.08
N ILE A 548 -6.28 0.14 -0.12
CA ILE A 548 -6.07 -1.00 0.77
C ILE A 548 -6.60 -0.73 2.17
N ASN A 549 -6.77 -1.77 2.97
CA ASN A 549 -7.10 -1.65 4.39
C ASN A 549 -5.93 -2.18 5.24
N SER A 550 -5.46 -1.38 6.17
CA SER A 550 -4.48 -1.81 7.17
C SER A 550 -4.96 -1.45 8.56
N LYS A 551 -5.11 -2.47 9.42
CA LYS A 551 -5.59 -2.32 10.81
C LYS A 551 -6.94 -1.58 10.91
N GLY A 552 -7.87 -1.91 10.02
CA GLY A 552 -9.22 -1.35 10.02
C GLY A 552 -9.35 0.03 9.36
N VAL A 553 -8.28 0.59 8.82
CA VAL A 553 -8.28 1.91 8.18
C VAL A 553 -7.98 1.76 6.69
N ARG A 554 -8.82 2.35 5.84
CA ARG A 554 -8.58 2.50 4.41
C ARG A 554 -7.43 3.47 4.18
N GLN A 555 -6.49 3.10 3.32
CA GLN A 555 -5.31 3.91 3.04
C GLN A 555 -4.77 3.68 1.63
N THR A 556 -3.85 4.53 1.19
CA THR A 556 -3.22 4.42 -0.14
C THR A 556 -2.39 3.14 -0.25
N PRO A 557 -2.23 2.56 -1.45
CA PRO A 557 -1.34 1.42 -1.66
C PRO A 557 0.14 1.84 -1.68
N TRP A 558 0.40 3.11 -2.01
CA TRP A 558 1.74 3.67 -2.22
C TRP A 558 2.08 4.69 -1.13
N ALA A 559 3.39 4.88 -0.91
CA ALA A 559 3.91 5.80 0.10
C ALA A 559 4.35 7.13 -0.53
N GLU A 560 4.35 8.18 0.30
CA GLU A 560 4.90 9.49 -0.04
C GLU A 560 5.64 10.06 1.18
N GLY A 561 6.92 10.42 1.01
CA GLY A 561 7.77 10.93 2.07
C GLY A 561 9.07 11.51 1.52
N GLN A 562 10.00 11.87 2.39
CA GLN A 562 11.25 12.52 1.99
C GLN A 562 12.10 11.70 1.00
N ASN A 563 12.15 10.38 1.18
CA ASN A 563 13.01 9.48 0.40
C ASN A 563 12.22 8.57 -0.55
N VAL A 564 10.89 8.65 -0.55
CA VAL A 564 10.01 7.78 -1.32
C VAL A 564 8.87 8.62 -1.87
N ARG A 565 8.89 8.88 -3.18
CA ARG A 565 7.86 9.64 -3.88
C ARG A 565 7.16 8.74 -4.89
N HIS A 566 6.05 8.14 -4.47
CA HIS A 566 5.24 7.29 -5.34
C HIS A 566 3.90 7.93 -5.75
N LEU A 567 3.32 8.78 -4.90
CA LEU A 567 2.00 9.35 -5.13
C LEU A 567 2.03 10.59 -6.02
N GLU A 568 2.92 11.53 -5.75
CA GLU A 568 3.03 12.78 -6.52
C GLU A 568 3.27 12.55 -8.01
N PRO A 569 4.20 11.65 -8.45
CA PRO A 569 4.39 11.35 -9.87
C PRO A 569 3.18 10.70 -10.54
N MET A 570 2.22 10.20 -9.77
CA MET A 570 0.96 9.61 -10.22
C MET A 570 -0.22 10.59 -10.19
N GLY A 571 0.04 11.88 -9.89
CA GLY A 571 -0.97 12.94 -9.84
C GLY A 571 -1.74 13.02 -8.52
N PHE A 572 -1.23 12.43 -7.44
CA PHE A 572 -1.84 12.49 -6.11
C PHE A 572 -1.06 13.44 -5.21
N ILE A 573 -1.74 14.43 -4.68
CA ILE A 573 -1.13 15.45 -3.84
C ILE A 573 -1.31 15.11 -2.36
N LYS A 574 -0.20 15.16 -1.64
CA LYS A 574 -0.16 14.94 -0.19
C LYS A 574 -0.52 16.23 0.55
N PHE A 575 -1.37 16.11 1.55
CA PHE A 575 -1.66 17.13 2.54
C PHE A 575 -1.15 16.66 3.90
N ASP A 576 -0.26 17.42 4.53
CA ASP A 576 0.32 17.08 5.82
C ASP A 576 -0.45 17.68 6.98
N ILE A 577 -1.23 16.84 7.67
CA ILE A 577 -1.95 17.18 8.90
C ILE A 577 -1.15 16.60 10.07
N LEU A 578 -0.45 17.46 10.78
CA LEU A 578 0.53 17.07 11.80
C LEU A 578 -0.01 17.31 13.21
N GLY A 579 0.28 16.39 14.13
CA GLY A 579 -0.07 16.55 15.53
C GLY A 579 0.96 17.38 16.27
N LEU A 580 0.50 18.42 16.98
CA LEU A 580 1.31 19.20 17.91
C LEU A 580 0.75 19.02 19.32
N SER A 581 1.40 18.20 20.13
CA SER A 581 0.96 17.89 21.50
C SER A 581 0.83 19.13 22.40
N THR A 582 1.63 20.17 22.13
CA THR A 582 1.52 21.46 22.84
C THR A 582 0.16 22.11 22.67
N LEU A 583 -0.46 21.99 21.48
CA LEU A 583 -1.82 22.53 21.26
C LEU A 583 -2.86 21.79 22.12
N ALA A 584 -2.75 20.46 22.23
CA ALA A 584 -3.62 19.68 23.10
C ALA A 584 -3.42 20.04 24.59
N MET A 585 -2.16 20.32 25.00
CA MET A 585 -1.87 20.80 26.36
C MET A 585 -2.45 22.18 26.62
N ILE A 586 -2.37 23.10 25.66
CA ILE A 586 -2.97 24.44 25.75
C ILE A 586 -4.49 24.32 25.84
N ASP A 587 -5.14 23.51 24.99
CA ASP A 587 -6.59 23.28 25.09
C ASP A 587 -6.99 22.77 26.47
N GLY A 588 -6.29 21.77 26.99
CA GLY A 588 -6.54 21.22 28.32
C GLY A 588 -6.35 22.28 29.45
N ALA A 589 -5.30 23.08 29.37
CA ALA A 589 -5.04 24.15 30.33
C ALA A 589 -6.15 25.21 30.31
N ILE A 590 -6.57 25.64 29.12
CA ILE A 590 -7.68 26.60 28.98
C ILE A 590 -8.97 26.06 29.59
N ARG A 591 -9.32 24.78 29.29
CA ARG A 591 -10.51 24.13 29.88
C ARG A 591 -10.45 24.12 31.43
N HIS A 592 -9.28 23.86 31.98
CA HIS A 592 -9.09 23.95 33.45
C HIS A 592 -9.26 25.35 33.99
N ILE A 593 -8.74 26.39 33.31
CA ILE A 593 -8.91 27.80 33.69
C ILE A 593 -10.38 28.18 33.61
N LEU A 594 -11.06 27.88 32.50
CA LEU A 594 -12.48 28.19 32.32
C LEU A 594 -13.35 27.54 33.38
N LYS A 595 -13.05 26.30 33.76
CA LYS A 595 -13.76 25.59 34.82
C LYS A 595 -13.53 26.17 36.20
N ARG A 596 -12.29 26.55 36.53
CA ARG A 596 -11.90 26.98 37.86
C ARG A 596 -12.17 28.48 38.10
N GLU A 597 -11.89 29.34 37.09
CA GLU A 597 -11.89 30.79 37.26
C GLU A 597 -13.12 31.48 36.65
N HIS A 598 -13.77 30.80 35.67
CA HIS A 598 -14.95 31.34 34.99
C HIS A 598 -16.23 30.53 35.25
N ASP A 599 -16.17 29.49 36.13
CA ASP A 599 -17.28 28.62 36.55
C ASP A 599 -18.01 27.90 35.37
N ILE A 600 -17.32 27.68 34.25
CA ILE A 600 -17.84 26.96 33.10
C ILE A 600 -17.53 25.47 33.29
N GLN A 601 -18.46 24.69 33.83
CA GLN A 601 -18.22 23.28 34.22
C GLN A 601 -17.87 22.37 33.05
N ASN A 602 -18.47 22.58 31.87
CA ASN A 602 -18.23 21.82 30.65
C ASN A 602 -17.90 22.76 29.47
N PRO A 603 -16.66 23.31 29.40
CA PRO A 603 -16.27 24.24 28.37
C PRO A 603 -16.40 23.59 26.98
N THR A 604 -17.11 24.23 26.06
CA THR A 604 -17.16 23.87 24.66
C THR A 604 -15.86 24.26 23.96
N PHE A 605 -15.66 23.80 22.73
CA PHE A 605 -14.52 24.24 21.93
C PHE A 605 -14.60 25.75 21.65
N ASN A 606 -15.79 26.31 21.45
CA ASN A 606 -15.96 27.75 21.25
C ASN A 606 -15.48 28.55 22.47
N ASP A 607 -15.79 28.11 23.69
CA ASP A 607 -15.29 28.75 24.90
C ASP A 607 -13.74 28.72 24.98
N VAL A 608 -13.14 27.60 24.58
CA VAL A 608 -11.67 27.45 24.49
C VAL A 608 -11.08 28.39 23.44
N LYS A 609 -11.70 28.44 22.28
CA LYS A 609 -11.27 29.28 21.15
C LYS A 609 -11.37 30.76 21.50
N ASP A 610 -12.47 31.21 22.08
CA ASP A 610 -12.67 32.60 22.52
C ASP A 610 -11.62 33.01 23.55
N TYR A 611 -11.30 32.12 24.50
CA TYR A 611 -10.23 32.38 25.47
C TYR A 611 -8.86 32.44 24.80
N TYR A 612 -8.56 31.50 23.89
CA TYR A 612 -7.30 31.45 23.13
C TYR A 612 -7.12 32.73 22.30
N ASP A 613 -8.13 33.08 21.50
CA ASP A 613 -8.10 34.25 20.62
C ASP A 613 -7.93 35.55 21.40
N LYS A 614 -8.50 35.64 22.62
CA LYS A 614 -8.42 36.81 23.47
C LYS A 614 -7.07 36.96 24.19
N HIS A 615 -6.41 35.83 24.56
CA HIS A 615 -5.28 35.88 25.49
C HIS A 615 -3.99 35.30 24.95
N LEU A 616 -4.04 34.44 23.95
CA LEU A 616 -2.91 33.64 23.48
C LEU A 616 -2.69 33.67 21.96
N HIS A 617 -3.54 34.43 21.22
CA HIS A 617 -3.37 34.52 19.77
C HIS A 617 -2.03 35.16 19.40
N PRO A 618 -1.31 34.69 18.37
CA PRO A 618 -0.01 35.25 17.97
C PRO A 618 0.01 36.75 17.70
N ASP A 619 -1.11 37.34 17.32
CA ASP A 619 -1.22 38.79 17.11
C ASP A 619 -1.25 39.58 18.41
N ILE A 620 -1.48 38.91 19.55
CA ILE A 620 -1.56 39.53 20.89
C ILE A 620 -0.25 39.37 21.66
N ILE A 621 0.43 38.22 21.51
CA ILE A 621 1.73 37.91 22.10
C ILE A 621 2.84 38.47 21.21
#